data_bbfe038e3d8f9588360002d2b41b380b
#
_entry.id   bbfe038e3d8f9588360002d2b41b380b
#
_cell.length_a   1.000
_cell.length_b   1.000
_cell.length_c   1.000
_cell.angle_alpha   90.00
_cell.angle_beta   90.00
_cell.angle_gamma   90.00
#
_symmetry.space_group_name_H-M   'P 1'
#
loop_
_entity.id
_entity.type
_entity.pdbx_description
1 polymer ?
#
loop_
_entity_poly.entity_id
_entity_poly.type
_entity_poly.pdbx_seq_one_letter_code
_entity_poly.pdbx_strand_id
1 'polypeptide(L)'
;MASKVEFSIMALVLIALIVSGSVLWYSLSILERLDKLTSNMSDLTSSLIDLAGTTSNVAEKVGASLDAINDIQNRLGEVESRLTPTITVIGPWSGAEMDKFLPVLDRFEALTGINVRYKIYRAEELATLLPAQFASGTAPGDVIFMWGWFIAENAENGHVMEVTDLIDESKFLSGSLDAVKVDGELYGCAYTGKVKPGFWYRKSFFAAHGLTEPKTWDEFLALLDTLKTMGFEHPIASGDEIGWPLSDITEHFLITYGGPELQLKLINGASSWTEDPVRGIFEDYLVPLLENGYFSEPIEWTTAKDQWWQGDYALYFMGSWITGMVDDPSDLGVFSLPDCEGLVFAADYFFIPQYTQYPDEAKELFKFLASSEAQRLQVAQGGHVATNIEVSLDSYPEVDRRVANLTVGKAVLPDLDDSIGGEFQATFWDQLKLLWVSPQSLDDVLGAIEAVAP
;
A
#
# COMPACT_ATOMS: atom_id res chain seq x y z
N MET A 1 6.39 42.75 38.28
CA MET A 1 5.43 42.46 37.18
C MET A 1 5.71 41.16 36.46
N ALA A 2 6.96 40.71 36.33
CA ALA A 2 7.33 39.43 35.71
C ALA A 2 6.69 38.21 36.39
N SER A 3 6.68 38.13 37.71
CA SER A 3 6.17 36.96 38.48
C SER A 3 4.67 36.67 38.31
N LYS A 4 3.87 37.69 37.91
CA LYS A 4 2.43 37.48 37.70
C LYS A 4 2.09 36.92 36.31
N VAL A 5 2.92 37.13 35.34
CA VAL A 5 2.72 36.61 33.98
C VAL A 5 3.14 35.14 33.92
N GLU A 6 4.22 34.77 34.57
CA GLU A 6 4.69 33.37 34.68
C GLU A 6 3.70 32.49 35.42
N PHE A 7 3.06 33.03 36.47
CA PHE A 7 2.05 32.30 37.22
C PHE A 7 0.77 31.99 36.41
N SER A 8 0.44 32.85 35.44
CA SER A 8 -0.76 32.66 34.64
C SER A 8 -0.59 31.59 33.55
N ILE A 9 0.61 31.42 33.01
CA ILE A 9 0.91 30.40 31.99
C ILE A 9 0.86 28.98 32.61
N MET A 10 1.39 28.85 33.81
CA MET A 10 1.41 27.57 34.55
C MET A 10 0.01 27.10 35.01
N ALA A 11 -0.86 28.03 35.39
CA ALA A 11 -2.22 27.69 35.82
C ALA A 11 -3.09 27.14 34.67
N LEU A 12 -2.86 27.58 33.44
CA LEU A 12 -3.58 27.10 32.24
C LEU A 12 -3.16 25.69 31.79
N VAL A 13 -1.90 25.34 31.98
CA VAL A 13 -1.39 23.98 31.67
C VAL A 13 -2.00 22.95 32.64
N LEU A 14 -2.26 23.33 33.89
CA LEU A 14 -2.83 22.45 34.89
C LEU A 14 -4.27 22.07 34.63
N ILE A 15 -5.07 23.00 34.14
CA ILE A 15 -6.51 22.79 33.97
C ILE A 15 -6.78 21.74 32.85
N ALA A 16 -5.91 21.62 31.88
CA ALA A 16 -6.01 20.64 30.80
C ALA A 16 -5.68 19.20 31.25
N LEU A 17 -4.97 19.02 32.37
CA LEU A 17 -4.48 17.71 32.84
C LEU A 17 -5.37 17.05 33.88
N ILE A 18 -6.46 17.70 34.30
CA ILE A 18 -7.33 17.29 35.44
C ILE A 18 -8.37 16.21 35.06
N VAL A 19 -8.44 15.76 33.80
CA VAL A 19 -9.60 14.96 33.32
C VAL A 19 -9.51 13.45 33.57
N SER A 20 -8.40 12.89 34.05
CA SER A 20 -8.39 11.47 34.46
C SER A 20 -7.59 11.26 35.76
N GLY A 21 -8.18 10.54 36.74
CA GLY A 21 -7.69 10.42 38.12
C GLY A 21 -6.28 9.83 38.32
N SER A 22 -5.69 9.14 37.37
CA SER A 22 -4.31 8.66 37.42
C SER A 22 -3.30 9.71 36.93
N VAL A 23 -3.74 10.65 36.11
CA VAL A 23 -2.92 11.74 35.56
C VAL A 23 -2.73 12.85 36.60
N LEU A 24 -3.69 13.00 37.53
CA LEU A 24 -3.67 14.08 38.57
C LEU A 24 -2.44 14.03 39.48
N TRP A 25 -2.04 12.85 39.90
CA TRP A 25 -0.86 12.70 40.80
C TRP A 25 0.46 12.96 40.09
N TYR A 26 0.56 12.55 38.84
CA TYR A 26 1.73 12.86 37.98
C TYR A 26 1.78 14.36 37.66
N SER A 27 0.65 14.98 37.40
CA SER A 27 0.53 16.40 37.07
C SER A 27 0.96 17.30 38.24
N LEU A 28 0.59 16.96 39.47
CA LEU A 28 1.01 17.69 40.67
C LEU A 28 2.52 17.61 40.92
N SER A 29 3.14 16.45 40.67
CA SER A 29 4.60 16.30 40.84
C SER A 29 5.40 17.03 39.75
N ILE A 30 4.83 17.16 38.54
CA ILE A 30 5.40 17.94 37.45
C ILE A 30 5.27 19.44 37.73
N LEU A 31 4.16 19.87 38.31
CA LEU A 31 3.96 21.26 38.67
C LEU A 31 4.89 21.73 39.80
N GLU A 32 5.07 20.93 40.85
CA GLU A 32 6.07 21.25 41.88
C GLU A 32 7.47 21.41 41.32
N ARG A 33 7.80 20.60 40.30
CA ARG A 33 9.09 20.72 39.60
C ARG A 33 9.14 21.94 38.69
N LEU A 34 8.03 22.30 38.03
CA LEU A 34 7.93 23.49 37.19
C LEU A 34 7.95 24.78 38.05
N ASP A 35 7.25 24.81 39.18
CA ASP A 35 7.31 25.93 40.13
C ASP A 35 8.72 26.15 40.67
N LYS A 36 9.43 25.08 41.00
CA LYS A 36 10.82 25.16 41.45
C LYS A 36 11.77 25.65 40.33
N LEU A 37 11.52 25.26 39.09
CA LEU A 37 12.24 25.72 37.90
C LEU A 37 11.92 27.20 37.61
N THR A 38 10.67 27.61 37.75
CA THR A 38 10.21 29.01 37.59
C THR A 38 10.82 29.92 38.67
N SER A 39 10.88 29.46 39.90
CA SER A 39 11.57 30.16 40.99
C SER A 39 13.07 30.35 40.71
N ASN A 40 13.76 29.29 40.27
CA ASN A 40 15.18 29.35 39.90
C ASN A 40 15.43 30.30 38.71
N MET A 41 14.52 30.35 37.73
CA MET A 41 14.59 31.30 36.62
C MET A 41 14.39 32.76 37.06
N SER A 42 13.45 32.99 38.02
CA SER A 42 13.22 34.32 38.59
C SER A 42 14.46 34.84 39.32
N ASP A 43 15.09 33.98 40.11
CA ASP A 43 16.33 34.30 40.84
C ASP A 43 17.50 34.56 39.85
N LEU A 44 17.56 33.79 38.78
CA LEU A 44 18.56 34.01 37.70
C LEU A 44 18.30 35.32 36.95
N THR A 45 17.05 35.62 36.66
CA THR A 45 16.69 36.87 35.96
C THR A 45 16.96 38.10 36.83
N SER A 46 16.67 38.01 38.12
CA SER A 46 17.02 39.08 39.09
C SER A 46 18.52 39.28 39.19
N SER A 47 19.28 38.20 39.20
CA SER A 47 20.77 38.25 39.26
C SER A 47 21.38 38.82 37.97
N LEU A 48 20.73 38.63 36.83
CA LEU A 48 21.15 39.23 35.56
C LEU A 48 20.87 40.74 35.49
N ILE A 49 19.79 41.20 36.13
CA ILE A 49 19.43 42.65 36.20
C ILE A 49 20.37 43.38 37.12
N ASP A 50 20.78 42.79 38.24
CA ASP A 50 21.74 43.40 39.18
C ASP A 50 23.16 43.46 38.62
N LEU A 51 23.47 42.64 37.64
CA LEU A 51 24.82 42.55 37.04
C LEU A 51 25.03 43.42 35.82
N ALA A 52 24.02 44.14 35.34
CA ALA A 52 24.15 45.10 34.25
C ALA A 52 25.15 46.23 34.52
N GLY A 53 25.69 46.28 35.75
CA GLY A 53 26.69 47.28 36.18
C GLY A 53 28.15 46.82 36.20
N THR A 54 28.49 45.56 35.94
CA THR A 54 29.88 45.06 36.00
C THR A 54 30.24 44.15 34.85
N THR A 55 31.18 44.57 34.00
CA THR A 55 31.43 44.08 32.64
C THR A 55 32.17 42.74 32.53
N SER A 56 32.67 42.14 33.59
CA SER A 56 33.52 40.93 33.47
C SER A 56 32.82 39.58 33.72
N ASN A 57 31.70 39.55 34.41
CA ASN A 57 30.98 38.30 34.76
C ASN A 57 29.66 38.08 33.98
N VAL A 58 29.30 39.00 33.09
CA VAL A 58 28.03 38.94 32.37
C VAL A 58 28.01 37.83 31.33
N ALA A 59 29.11 37.61 30.61
CA ALA A 59 29.18 36.59 29.56
C ALA A 59 29.11 35.15 30.11
N GLU A 60 29.70 34.88 31.26
CA GLU A 60 29.67 33.55 31.89
C GLU A 60 28.29 33.23 32.45
N LYS A 61 27.57 34.22 33.01
CA LYS A 61 26.22 34.02 33.53
C LYS A 61 25.17 34.00 32.43
N VAL A 62 25.37 34.71 31.31
CA VAL A 62 24.52 34.59 30.11
C VAL A 62 24.69 33.22 29.46
N GLY A 63 25.90 32.67 29.39
CA GLY A 63 26.19 31.33 28.94
C GLY A 63 25.45 30.29 29.80
N ALA A 64 25.60 30.35 31.12
CA ALA A 64 24.90 29.44 32.04
C ALA A 64 23.35 29.56 31.99
N SER A 65 22.84 30.76 31.71
CA SER A 65 21.40 30.95 31.52
C SER A 65 20.87 30.36 30.19
N LEU A 66 21.66 30.47 29.12
CA LEU A 66 21.40 29.83 27.83
C LEU A 66 21.43 28.31 27.94
N ASP A 67 22.40 27.76 28.67
CA ASP A 67 22.47 26.32 28.93
C ASP A 67 21.29 25.83 29.76
N ALA A 68 20.84 26.58 30.76
CA ALA A 68 19.67 26.28 31.55
C ALA A 68 18.35 26.36 30.72
N ILE A 69 18.27 27.33 29.81
CA ILE A 69 17.12 27.45 28.89
C ILE A 69 17.10 26.28 27.91
N ASN A 70 18.24 25.89 27.35
CA ASN A 70 18.36 24.73 26.48
C ASN A 70 18.00 23.41 27.23
N ASP A 71 18.44 23.26 28.49
CA ASP A 71 18.05 22.11 29.32
C ASP A 71 16.52 22.08 29.59
N ILE A 72 15.93 23.23 29.86
CA ILE A 72 14.46 23.35 30.04
C ILE A 72 13.74 23.01 28.74
N GLN A 73 14.21 23.49 27.58
CA GLN A 73 13.60 23.21 26.28
C GLN A 73 13.70 21.69 25.96
N ASN A 74 14.85 21.07 26.21
CA ASN A 74 15.05 19.64 26.01
C ASN A 74 14.11 18.82 26.93
N ARG A 75 13.99 19.20 28.20
CA ARG A 75 13.12 18.53 29.17
C ARG A 75 11.65 18.79 28.89
N LEU A 76 11.29 19.95 28.35
CA LEU A 76 9.93 20.22 27.87
C LEU A 76 9.60 19.31 26.68
N GLY A 77 10.50 19.18 25.72
CA GLY A 77 10.35 18.26 24.59
C GLY A 77 10.23 16.79 25.04
N GLU A 78 11.01 16.37 26.07
CA GLU A 78 10.85 15.04 26.65
C GLU A 78 9.51 14.83 27.36
N VAL A 79 8.97 15.86 28.01
CA VAL A 79 7.65 15.81 28.66
C VAL A 79 6.53 15.82 27.62
N GLU A 80 6.63 16.64 26.59
CA GLU A 80 5.70 16.63 25.44
C GLU A 80 5.69 15.28 24.73
N SER A 81 6.87 14.69 24.48
CA SER A 81 6.95 13.37 23.85
C SER A 81 6.38 12.24 24.73
N ARG A 82 6.35 12.41 26.05
CA ARG A 82 5.71 11.48 26.99
C ARG A 82 4.21 11.67 27.12
N LEU A 83 3.69 12.84 26.77
CA LEU A 83 2.26 13.18 26.82
C LEU A 83 1.59 12.97 25.47
N THR A 84 2.36 12.93 24.38
CA THR A 84 1.84 12.65 23.05
C THR A 84 1.64 11.15 22.88
N PRO A 85 0.45 10.67 22.57
CA PRO A 85 0.21 9.25 22.35
C PRO A 85 1.08 8.75 21.19
N THR A 86 1.58 7.54 21.35
CA THR A 86 2.29 6.84 20.28
C THR A 86 1.39 5.73 19.77
N ILE A 87 0.89 5.87 18.57
CA ILE A 87 0.10 4.84 17.90
C ILE A 87 1.00 3.90 17.10
N THR A 88 0.57 2.66 16.95
CA THR A 88 1.30 1.64 16.22
C THR A 88 0.61 1.35 14.89
N VAL A 89 1.36 1.52 13.80
CA VAL A 89 0.97 1.07 12.45
C VAL A 89 1.62 -0.28 12.17
N ILE A 90 0.85 -1.21 11.66
CA ILE A 90 1.34 -2.51 11.20
C ILE A 90 1.16 -2.59 9.69
N GLY A 91 2.22 -2.97 8.99
CA GLY A 91 2.18 -3.16 7.54
C GLY A 91 3.22 -4.15 7.04
N PRO A 92 3.10 -4.57 5.77
CA PRO A 92 3.94 -5.62 5.19
C PRO A 92 5.30 -5.13 4.69
N TRP A 93 5.46 -3.83 4.53
CA TRP A 93 6.62 -3.26 3.85
C TRP A 93 7.87 -3.32 4.69
N SER A 94 8.96 -3.79 4.09
CA SER A 94 10.29 -3.88 4.69
C SER A 94 11.36 -3.34 3.74
N GLY A 95 12.56 -3.07 4.23
CA GLY A 95 13.68 -2.55 3.42
C GLY A 95 13.29 -1.31 2.62
N ALA A 96 13.55 -1.30 1.32
CA ALA A 96 13.31 -0.15 0.44
C ALA A 96 11.83 0.28 0.34
N GLU A 97 10.88 -0.65 0.47
CA GLU A 97 9.45 -0.30 0.49
C GLU A 97 9.09 0.44 1.78
N MET A 98 9.62 -0.01 2.93
CA MET A 98 9.45 0.69 4.20
C MET A 98 10.06 2.09 4.14
N ASP A 99 11.27 2.24 3.59
CA ASP A 99 11.95 3.53 3.45
C ASP A 99 11.13 4.54 2.62
N LYS A 100 10.28 4.04 1.71
CA LYS A 100 9.33 4.84 0.93
C LYS A 100 8.07 5.19 1.71
N PHE A 101 7.65 4.37 2.64
CA PHE A 101 6.43 4.60 3.43
C PHE A 101 6.67 5.50 4.65
N LEU A 102 7.82 5.38 5.33
CA LEU A 102 8.13 6.16 6.53
C LEU A 102 7.96 7.68 6.36
N PRO A 103 8.36 8.32 5.24
CA PRO A 103 8.13 9.76 5.03
C PRO A 103 6.66 10.18 5.05
N VAL A 104 5.73 9.26 4.76
CA VAL A 104 4.29 9.50 4.88
C VAL A 104 3.89 9.59 6.35
N LEU A 105 4.40 8.70 7.19
CA LEU A 105 4.18 8.73 8.64
C LEU A 105 4.85 9.94 9.29
N ASP A 106 6.09 10.28 8.90
CA ASP A 106 6.79 11.49 9.36
C ASP A 106 5.97 12.76 9.06
N ARG A 107 5.31 12.79 7.89
CA ARG A 107 4.44 13.92 7.52
C ARG A 107 3.21 14.00 8.42
N PHE A 108 2.61 12.88 8.76
CA PHE A 108 1.50 12.83 9.72
C PHE A 108 1.93 13.32 11.11
N GLU A 109 3.05 12.85 11.61
CA GLU A 109 3.62 13.29 12.89
C GLU A 109 3.87 14.80 12.91
N ALA A 110 4.44 15.34 11.82
CA ALA A 110 4.70 16.77 11.68
C ALA A 110 3.42 17.63 11.64
N LEU A 111 2.30 17.09 11.14
CA LEU A 111 1.03 17.79 11.05
C LEU A 111 0.25 17.77 12.36
N THR A 112 0.29 16.64 13.07
CA THR A 112 -0.62 16.36 14.19
C THR A 112 0.07 16.39 15.56
N GLY A 113 1.39 16.16 15.58
CA GLY A 113 2.13 15.93 16.80
C GLY A 113 1.93 14.52 17.41
N ILE A 114 1.13 13.65 16.79
CA ILE A 114 0.91 12.27 17.22
C ILE A 114 2.10 11.44 16.75
N ASN A 115 2.78 10.75 17.67
CA ASN A 115 3.90 9.86 17.30
C ASN A 115 3.39 8.55 16.70
N VAL A 116 4.09 8.03 15.69
CA VAL A 116 3.76 6.79 15.02
C VAL A 116 4.92 5.80 15.10
N ARG A 117 4.63 4.57 15.51
CA ARG A 117 5.58 3.45 15.44
C ARG A 117 5.15 2.48 14.36
N TYR A 118 5.98 2.29 13.35
CA TYR A 118 5.76 1.27 12.34
C TYR A 118 6.33 -0.07 12.80
N LYS A 119 5.56 -1.16 12.59
CA LYS A 119 5.98 -2.54 12.80
C LYS A 119 5.70 -3.35 11.55
N ILE A 120 6.66 -4.21 11.20
CA ILE A 120 6.56 -5.08 10.03
C ILE A 120 5.90 -6.39 10.42
N TYR A 121 4.80 -6.73 9.75
CA TYR A 121 4.19 -8.05 9.74
C TYR A 121 3.64 -8.31 8.35
N ARG A 122 3.92 -9.49 7.82
CA ARG A 122 3.30 -9.93 6.57
C ARG A 122 1.83 -10.27 6.79
N ALA A 123 1.01 -10.17 5.74
CA ALA A 123 -0.41 -10.46 5.83
C ALA A 123 -0.70 -11.91 6.29
N GLU A 124 0.10 -12.89 5.85
CA GLU A 124 0.00 -14.29 6.25
C GLU A 124 0.29 -14.49 7.75
N GLU A 125 1.26 -13.75 8.29
CA GLU A 125 1.56 -13.76 9.73
C GLU A 125 0.40 -13.16 10.52
N LEU A 126 -0.18 -12.05 10.02
CA LEU A 126 -1.34 -11.40 10.64
C LEU A 126 -2.58 -12.27 10.58
N ALA A 127 -2.83 -12.98 9.46
CA ALA A 127 -3.95 -13.91 9.32
C ALA A 127 -3.92 -15.02 10.39
N THR A 128 -2.71 -15.41 10.84
CA THR A 128 -2.54 -16.37 11.92
C THR A 128 -2.63 -15.72 13.31
N LEU A 129 -2.11 -14.51 13.47
CA LEU A 129 -1.99 -13.83 14.77
C LEU A 129 -3.29 -13.16 15.21
N LEU A 130 -3.96 -12.44 14.30
CA LEU A 130 -5.09 -11.58 14.63
C LEU A 130 -6.30 -12.32 15.22
N PRO A 131 -6.72 -13.51 14.74
CA PRO A 131 -7.86 -14.21 15.31
C PRO A 131 -7.71 -14.51 16.80
N ALA A 132 -6.51 -14.91 17.22
CA ALA A 132 -6.25 -15.18 18.66
C ALA A 132 -6.24 -13.90 19.50
N GLN A 133 -5.74 -12.80 18.96
CA GLN A 133 -5.73 -11.50 19.64
C GLN A 133 -7.14 -10.92 19.72
N PHE A 134 -7.90 -10.95 18.65
CA PHE A 134 -9.28 -10.48 18.63
C PHE A 134 -10.16 -11.26 19.62
N ALA A 135 -10.00 -12.60 19.67
CA ALA A 135 -10.68 -13.44 20.65
C ALA A 135 -10.33 -13.08 22.12
N SER A 136 -9.16 -12.50 22.37
CA SER A 136 -8.75 -12.01 23.68
C SER A 136 -9.10 -10.52 23.94
N GLY A 137 -9.74 -9.86 22.96
CA GLY A 137 -10.09 -8.43 23.07
C GLY A 137 -8.89 -7.49 22.93
N THR A 138 -7.86 -7.90 22.17
CA THR A 138 -6.64 -7.12 21.96
C THR A 138 -6.29 -7.01 20.48
N ALA A 139 -5.41 -6.07 20.14
CA ALA A 139 -4.81 -5.93 18.82
C ALA A 139 -3.33 -5.56 18.92
N PRO A 140 -2.48 -5.95 17.94
CA PRO A 140 -1.04 -5.70 17.99
C PRO A 140 -0.66 -4.27 17.57
N GLY A 141 -1.62 -3.51 17.04
CA GLY A 141 -1.47 -2.13 16.57
C GLY A 141 -2.80 -1.40 16.48
N ASP A 142 -2.74 -0.13 16.15
CA ASP A 142 -3.88 0.79 16.13
C ASP A 142 -4.42 1.04 14.71
N VAL A 143 -3.53 0.93 13.70
CA VAL A 143 -3.89 0.89 12.28
C VAL A 143 -3.12 -0.27 11.64
N ILE A 144 -3.82 -1.16 10.94
CA ILE A 144 -3.25 -2.41 10.43
C ILE A 144 -3.55 -2.53 8.94
N PHE A 145 -2.50 -2.79 8.14
CA PHE A 145 -2.63 -3.15 6.73
C PHE A 145 -2.88 -4.65 6.61
N MET A 146 -3.93 -5.00 5.84
CA MET A 146 -4.37 -6.38 5.67
C MET A 146 -5.19 -6.55 4.39
N TRP A 147 -5.45 -7.78 3.97
CA TRP A 147 -6.33 -8.10 2.84
C TRP A 147 -7.77 -7.62 3.08
N GLY A 148 -8.41 -7.14 2.01
CA GLY A 148 -9.78 -6.62 2.09
C GLY A 148 -10.78 -7.64 2.58
N TRP A 149 -10.74 -8.89 2.07
CA TRP A 149 -11.62 -9.97 2.51
C TRP A 149 -11.48 -10.28 4.01
N PHE A 150 -10.24 -10.26 4.53
CA PHE A 150 -9.99 -10.48 5.97
C PHE A 150 -10.59 -9.36 6.82
N ILE A 151 -10.50 -8.12 6.35
CA ILE A 151 -11.10 -6.96 7.02
C ILE A 151 -12.62 -7.13 7.07
N ALA A 152 -13.25 -7.49 5.94
CA ALA A 152 -14.69 -7.69 5.84
C ALA A 152 -15.18 -8.81 6.77
N GLU A 153 -14.55 -9.99 6.75
CA GLU A 153 -14.88 -11.11 7.63
C GLU A 153 -14.79 -10.73 9.11
N ASN A 154 -13.75 -10.00 9.50
CA ASN A 154 -13.58 -9.58 10.89
C ASN A 154 -14.48 -8.40 11.27
N ALA A 155 -14.96 -7.61 10.31
CA ALA A 155 -15.99 -6.59 10.52
C ALA A 155 -17.35 -7.25 10.87
N GLU A 156 -17.76 -8.28 10.14
CA GLU A 156 -18.96 -9.08 10.45
C GLU A 156 -18.90 -9.67 11.88
N ASN A 157 -17.72 -10.01 12.35
CA ASN A 157 -17.49 -10.53 13.69
C ASN A 157 -17.32 -9.43 14.78
N GLY A 158 -17.43 -8.14 14.40
CA GLY A 158 -17.33 -6.99 15.33
C GLY A 158 -15.93 -6.68 15.82
N HIS A 159 -14.88 -7.11 15.11
CA HIS A 159 -13.49 -6.90 15.47
C HIS A 159 -12.85 -5.67 14.82
N VAL A 160 -13.52 -5.08 13.83
CA VAL A 160 -13.07 -3.93 13.06
C VAL A 160 -14.00 -2.73 13.32
N MET A 161 -13.43 -1.55 13.39
CA MET A 161 -14.18 -0.31 13.58
C MET A 161 -14.80 0.14 12.27
N GLU A 162 -16.08 0.53 12.31
CA GLU A 162 -16.74 1.18 11.19
C GLU A 162 -16.13 2.57 10.93
N VAL A 163 -15.92 2.90 9.66
CA VAL A 163 -15.19 4.10 9.22
C VAL A 163 -15.90 4.89 8.11
N THR A 164 -17.16 4.57 7.82
CA THR A 164 -17.97 5.18 6.74
C THR A 164 -17.95 6.71 6.80
N ASP A 165 -18.14 7.28 7.99
CA ASP A 165 -18.15 8.74 8.19
C ASP A 165 -16.75 9.40 8.12
N LEU A 166 -15.67 8.62 8.01
CA LEU A 166 -14.31 9.16 8.03
C LEU A 166 -13.80 9.57 6.65
N ILE A 167 -14.38 9.02 5.57
CA ILE A 167 -13.93 9.24 4.20
C ILE A 167 -15.11 9.51 3.26
N ASP A 168 -14.83 10.15 2.14
CA ASP A 168 -15.77 10.38 1.05
C ASP A 168 -15.47 9.37 -0.08
N GLU A 169 -16.31 8.34 -0.23
CA GLU A 169 -16.12 7.28 -1.22
C GLU A 169 -16.01 7.82 -2.65
N SER A 170 -16.68 8.92 -2.96
CA SER A 170 -16.66 9.50 -4.32
C SER A 170 -15.27 9.98 -4.75
N LYS A 171 -14.34 10.07 -3.81
CA LYS A 171 -12.94 10.44 -4.05
C LYS A 171 -12.04 9.26 -4.37
N PHE A 172 -12.56 8.06 -4.45
CA PHE A 172 -11.79 6.85 -4.69
C PHE A 172 -12.10 6.23 -6.05
N LEU A 173 -11.14 5.48 -6.59
CA LEU A 173 -11.36 4.69 -7.81
C LEU A 173 -12.56 3.78 -7.62
N SER A 174 -13.44 3.74 -8.63
CA SER A 174 -14.63 2.89 -8.60
C SER A 174 -14.25 1.43 -8.38
N GLY A 175 -14.87 0.78 -7.40
CA GLY A 175 -14.60 -0.61 -7.01
C GLY A 175 -13.43 -0.77 -6.01
N SER A 176 -12.58 0.23 -5.81
CA SER A 176 -11.42 0.08 -4.92
C SER A 176 -11.74 -0.10 -3.44
N LEU A 177 -12.94 0.25 -3.00
CA LEU A 177 -13.39 0.11 -1.61
C LEU A 177 -14.34 -1.09 -1.39
N ASP A 178 -14.74 -1.80 -2.44
CA ASP A 178 -15.76 -2.84 -2.33
C ASP A 178 -15.33 -4.00 -1.43
N ALA A 179 -14.05 -4.36 -1.44
CA ALA A 179 -13.50 -5.44 -0.61
C ALA A 179 -13.52 -5.18 0.90
N VAL A 180 -13.79 -3.95 1.33
CA VAL A 180 -13.85 -3.55 2.76
C VAL A 180 -15.22 -3.05 3.18
N LYS A 181 -16.25 -3.32 2.35
CA LYS A 181 -17.66 -3.04 2.66
C LYS A 181 -18.36 -4.26 3.22
N VAL A 182 -19.17 -4.03 4.26
CA VAL A 182 -20.09 -5.00 4.83
C VAL A 182 -21.44 -4.31 5.03
N ASP A 183 -22.51 -4.86 4.47
CA ASP A 183 -23.86 -4.30 4.55
C ASP A 183 -24.00 -2.84 4.10
N GLY A 184 -23.09 -2.39 3.22
CA GLY A 184 -23.07 -1.02 2.68
C GLY A 184 -22.21 -0.04 3.48
N GLU A 185 -21.68 -0.42 4.65
CA GLU A 185 -20.82 0.39 5.49
C GLU A 185 -19.35 0.03 5.29
N LEU A 186 -18.44 0.99 5.46
CA LEU A 186 -17.00 0.82 5.32
C LEU A 186 -16.34 0.42 6.64
N TYR A 187 -15.47 -0.57 6.57
CA TYR A 187 -14.65 -1.06 7.68
C TYR A 187 -13.14 -0.94 7.43
N GLY A 188 -12.77 -0.35 6.32
CA GLY A 188 -11.39 -0.11 5.95
C GLY A 188 -11.30 0.88 4.81
N CYS A 189 -10.08 1.12 4.35
CA CYS A 189 -9.83 1.96 3.18
C CYS A 189 -8.69 1.38 2.34
N ALA A 190 -8.78 1.55 1.04
CA ALA A 190 -7.68 1.30 0.13
C ALA A 190 -6.72 2.49 0.18
N TYR A 191 -5.46 2.24 0.53
CA TYR A 191 -4.41 3.27 0.59
C TYR A 191 -3.88 3.59 -0.81
N THR A 192 -3.03 2.75 -1.30
CA THR A 192 -2.55 2.72 -2.67
C THR A 192 -2.64 1.29 -3.17
N GLY A 193 -2.35 1.06 -4.41
CA GLY A 193 -2.35 -0.30 -4.92
C GLY A 193 -1.34 -0.50 -6.01
N LYS A 194 -1.21 -1.75 -6.41
CA LYS A 194 -0.38 -2.22 -7.49
C LYS A 194 -1.29 -2.66 -8.62
N VAL A 195 -1.05 -2.17 -9.81
CA VAL A 195 -1.81 -2.52 -11.01
C VAL A 195 -1.08 -3.62 -11.74
N LYS A 196 -1.82 -4.56 -12.34
CA LYS A 196 -1.30 -5.54 -13.29
C LYS A 196 -1.65 -5.07 -14.71
N PRO A 197 -0.83 -4.16 -15.29
CA PRO A 197 -1.25 -3.37 -16.44
C PRO A 197 -1.12 -4.10 -17.77
N GLY A 198 -0.33 -5.19 -17.83
CA GLY A 198 -0.09 -5.92 -19.07
C GLY A 198 1.38 -6.24 -19.31
N PHE A 199 1.78 -6.15 -20.56
CA PHE A 199 3.09 -6.56 -21.06
C PHE A 199 4.08 -5.39 -21.02
N TRP A 200 5.15 -5.57 -20.27
CA TRP A 200 6.28 -4.65 -20.19
C TRP A 200 7.29 -4.93 -21.30
N TYR A 201 7.91 -3.88 -21.81
CA TYR A 201 8.95 -3.93 -22.81
C TYR A 201 9.98 -2.82 -22.59
N ARG A 202 11.18 -2.95 -23.19
CA ARG A 202 12.17 -1.88 -23.20
C ARG A 202 11.92 -0.93 -24.36
N LYS A 203 11.69 0.35 -24.07
CA LYS A 203 11.43 1.39 -25.09
C LYS A 203 12.59 1.53 -26.07
N SER A 204 13.83 1.44 -25.58
CA SER A 204 15.04 1.47 -26.42
C SER A 204 15.06 0.33 -27.43
N PHE A 205 14.66 -0.88 -27.01
CA PHE A 205 14.58 -2.03 -27.92
C PHE A 205 13.49 -1.85 -28.97
N PHE A 206 12.29 -1.44 -28.59
CA PHE A 206 11.20 -1.18 -29.53
C PHE A 206 11.59 -0.10 -30.55
N ALA A 207 12.16 1.02 -30.08
CA ALA A 207 12.60 2.11 -30.95
C ALA A 207 13.69 1.68 -31.92
N ALA A 208 14.68 0.90 -31.46
CA ALA A 208 15.78 0.43 -32.31
C ALA A 208 15.32 -0.49 -33.47
N HIS A 209 14.19 -1.19 -33.26
CA HIS A 209 13.67 -2.15 -34.23
C HIS A 209 12.38 -1.69 -34.91
N GLY A 210 11.95 -0.45 -34.67
CA GLY A 210 10.73 0.12 -35.27
C GLY A 210 9.45 -0.60 -34.84
N LEU A 211 9.44 -1.22 -33.65
CA LEU A 211 8.29 -1.89 -33.08
C LEU A 211 7.34 -0.87 -32.41
N THR A 212 6.07 -1.18 -32.41
CA THR A 212 5.01 -0.36 -31.81
C THR A 212 4.12 -1.20 -30.92
N GLU A 213 3.46 -0.57 -29.96
CA GLU A 213 2.44 -1.21 -29.14
C GLU A 213 1.25 -1.65 -30.01
N PRO A 214 0.76 -2.89 -29.82
CA PRO A 214 -0.37 -3.40 -30.59
C PRO A 214 -1.68 -2.73 -30.14
N LYS A 215 -2.55 -2.45 -31.10
CA LYS A 215 -3.88 -1.86 -30.88
C LYS A 215 -5.02 -2.83 -31.16
N THR A 216 -4.73 -3.96 -31.80
CA THR A 216 -5.66 -5.03 -32.12
C THR A 216 -5.01 -6.37 -31.77
N TRP A 217 -5.83 -7.42 -31.62
CA TRP A 217 -5.34 -8.77 -31.40
C TRP A 217 -4.41 -9.24 -32.54
N ASP A 218 -4.79 -8.95 -33.82
CA ASP A 218 -3.97 -9.30 -34.97
C ASP A 218 -2.62 -8.59 -34.95
N GLU A 219 -2.56 -7.32 -34.50
CA GLU A 219 -1.30 -6.60 -34.35
C GLU A 219 -0.46 -7.19 -33.20
N PHE A 220 -1.09 -7.70 -32.13
CA PHE A 220 -0.36 -8.39 -31.06
C PHE A 220 0.27 -9.69 -31.58
N LEU A 221 -0.47 -10.52 -32.32
CA LEU A 221 0.08 -11.71 -32.94
C LEU A 221 1.22 -11.37 -33.92
N ALA A 222 1.03 -10.35 -34.77
CA ALA A 222 2.05 -9.90 -35.72
C ALA A 222 3.34 -9.39 -35.01
N LEU A 223 3.20 -8.75 -33.85
CA LEU A 223 4.33 -8.38 -32.99
C LEU A 223 5.09 -9.62 -32.52
N LEU A 224 4.37 -10.63 -32.00
CA LEU A 224 4.97 -11.88 -31.50
C LEU A 224 5.70 -12.65 -32.63
N ASP A 225 5.08 -12.74 -33.81
CA ASP A 225 5.72 -13.35 -34.99
C ASP A 225 6.97 -12.60 -35.43
N THR A 226 6.93 -11.26 -35.39
CA THR A 226 8.09 -10.43 -35.70
C THR A 226 9.22 -10.70 -34.70
N LEU A 227 8.93 -10.76 -33.41
CA LEU A 227 9.92 -11.05 -32.40
C LEU A 227 10.52 -12.46 -32.55
N LYS A 228 9.72 -13.48 -32.90
CA LYS A 228 10.25 -14.81 -33.24
C LYS A 228 11.18 -14.77 -34.45
N THR A 229 10.83 -14.00 -35.48
CA THR A 229 11.68 -13.81 -36.68
C THR A 229 13.00 -13.11 -36.35
N MET A 230 13.00 -12.25 -35.33
CA MET A 230 14.20 -11.59 -34.81
C MET A 230 15.10 -12.50 -33.96
N GLY A 231 14.67 -13.71 -33.67
CA GLY A 231 15.46 -14.74 -32.99
C GLY A 231 15.05 -15.03 -31.54
N PHE A 232 13.97 -14.43 -31.04
CA PHE A 232 13.42 -14.84 -29.75
C PHE A 232 12.72 -16.18 -29.91
N GLU A 233 13.23 -17.23 -29.26
CA GLU A 233 12.58 -18.55 -29.27
C GLU A 233 11.19 -18.43 -28.60
N HIS A 234 11.14 -17.72 -27.50
CA HIS A 234 9.94 -17.36 -26.76
C HIS A 234 9.93 -15.83 -26.52
N PRO A 235 9.10 -15.06 -27.26
CA PRO A 235 9.06 -13.60 -27.12
C PRO A 235 8.66 -13.09 -25.73
N ILE A 236 7.84 -13.87 -24.99
CA ILE A 236 7.28 -13.48 -23.69
C ILE A 236 7.91 -14.37 -22.60
N ALA A 237 8.52 -13.74 -21.61
CA ALA A 237 8.97 -14.44 -20.41
C ALA A 237 7.76 -14.86 -19.55
N SER A 238 7.76 -16.09 -19.05
CA SER A 238 6.81 -16.59 -18.05
C SER A 238 7.48 -16.67 -16.69
N GLY A 239 7.16 -15.71 -15.81
CA GLY A 239 7.53 -15.80 -14.40
C GLY A 239 6.54 -16.70 -13.67
N ASP A 240 7.05 -17.49 -12.68
CA ASP A 240 6.21 -18.30 -11.81
C ASP A 240 6.96 -18.71 -10.52
N GLU A 241 7.04 -19.98 -10.20
CA GLU A 241 7.48 -20.69 -8.99
C GLU A 241 6.41 -20.71 -7.90
N ILE A 242 5.84 -19.55 -7.55
CA ILE A 242 4.86 -19.43 -6.46
C ILE A 242 3.40 -19.44 -6.94
N GLY A 243 3.14 -19.31 -8.24
CA GLY A 243 1.83 -19.51 -8.89
C GLY A 243 1.14 -18.23 -9.37
N TRP A 244 1.16 -17.15 -8.60
CA TRP A 244 0.46 -15.91 -8.94
C TRP A 244 0.86 -15.26 -10.28
N PRO A 245 2.10 -15.37 -10.83
CA PRO A 245 2.40 -14.69 -12.08
C PRO A 245 1.64 -15.24 -13.29
N LEU A 246 1.37 -16.55 -13.32
CA LEU A 246 0.54 -17.16 -14.37
C LEU A 246 -0.93 -16.84 -14.17
N SER A 247 -1.38 -16.73 -12.92
CA SER A 247 -2.72 -16.24 -12.58
C SER A 247 -2.95 -14.85 -13.13
N ASP A 248 -2.03 -13.91 -12.88
CA ASP A 248 -2.09 -12.53 -13.37
C ASP A 248 -2.27 -12.43 -14.88
N ILE A 249 -1.51 -13.24 -15.63
CA ILE A 249 -1.63 -13.32 -17.09
C ILE A 249 -3.02 -13.84 -17.47
N THR A 250 -3.46 -14.92 -16.85
CA THR A 250 -4.75 -15.57 -17.14
C THR A 250 -5.92 -14.61 -16.86
N GLU A 251 -5.90 -13.94 -15.72
CA GLU A 251 -6.90 -12.94 -15.36
C GLU A 251 -6.94 -11.79 -16.37
N HIS A 252 -5.79 -11.35 -16.87
CA HIS A 252 -5.75 -10.30 -17.88
C HIS A 252 -6.45 -10.72 -19.17
N PHE A 253 -6.35 -12.00 -19.59
CA PHE A 253 -7.13 -12.55 -20.72
C PHE A 253 -8.61 -12.65 -20.39
N LEU A 254 -8.98 -13.15 -19.21
CA LEU A 254 -10.39 -13.27 -18.78
C LEU A 254 -11.07 -11.90 -18.73
N ILE A 255 -10.42 -10.89 -18.18
CA ILE A 255 -10.93 -9.52 -18.10
C ILE A 255 -11.02 -8.88 -19.49
N THR A 256 -10.02 -9.08 -20.34
CA THR A 256 -9.99 -8.44 -21.66
C THR A 256 -11.09 -8.99 -22.57
N TYR A 257 -11.27 -10.29 -22.62
CA TYR A 257 -12.17 -10.92 -23.59
C TYR A 257 -13.52 -11.35 -22.98
N GLY A 258 -13.62 -11.46 -21.67
CA GLY A 258 -14.86 -11.73 -20.95
C GLY A 258 -15.50 -10.50 -20.30
N GLY A 259 -14.74 -9.43 -20.20
CA GLY A 259 -15.13 -8.19 -19.55
C GLY A 259 -14.98 -8.21 -18.01
N PRO A 260 -15.02 -7.03 -17.38
CA PRO A 260 -14.90 -6.87 -15.93
C PRO A 260 -15.94 -7.69 -15.13
N GLU A 261 -17.14 -7.82 -15.65
CA GLU A 261 -18.21 -8.59 -14.99
C GLU A 261 -17.92 -10.09 -14.91
N LEU A 262 -17.15 -10.65 -15.87
CA LEU A 262 -16.79 -12.06 -15.82
C LEU A 262 -15.86 -12.34 -14.63
N GLN A 263 -14.87 -11.49 -14.39
CA GLN A 263 -13.99 -11.59 -13.24
C GLN A 263 -14.78 -11.68 -11.93
N LEU A 264 -15.72 -10.75 -11.73
CA LEU A 264 -16.56 -10.73 -10.53
C LEU A 264 -17.48 -11.95 -10.43
N LYS A 265 -18.01 -12.46 -11.55
CA LYS A 265 -18.83 -13.69 -11.56
C LYS A 265 -18.00 -14.92 -11.18
N LEU A 266 -16.75 -15.01 -11.63
CA LEU A 266 -15.86 -16.11 -11.26
C LEU A 266 -15.51 -16.08 -9.78
N ILE A 267 -15.20 -14.89 -9.23
CA ILE A 267 -14.95 -14.72 -7.80
C ILE A 267 -16.14 -15.19 -6.95
N ASN A 268 -17.35 -14.93 -7.40
CA ASN A 268 -18.57 -15.24 -6.64
C ASN A 268 -19.23 -16.59 -7.01
N GLY A 269 -18.57 -17.43 -7.80
CA GLY A 269 -19.11 -18.72 -8.24
C GLY A 269 -20.34 -18.63 -9.15
N ALA A 270 -20.53 -17.49 -9.82
CA ALA A 270 -21.68 -17.24 -10.70
C ALA A 270 -21.38 -17.51 -12.19
N SER A 271 -20.20 -18.05 -12.51
CA SER A 271 -19.81 -18.47 -13.86
C SER A 271 -19.01 -19.77 -13.79
N SER A 272 -19.23 -20.65 -14.77
CA SER A 272 -18.50 -21.92 -14.87
C SER A 272 -17.14 -21.72 -15.53
N TRP A 273 -16.14 -22.49 -15.08
CA TRP A 273 -14.82 -22.56 -15.70
C TRP A 273 -14.80 -23.46 -16.95
N THR A 274 -15.72 -24.41 -17.04
CA THR A 274 -15.76 -25.40 -18.13
C THR A 274 -16.68 -25.00 -19.29
N GLU A 275 -17.43 -23.93 -19.16
CA GLU A 275 -18.38 -23.45 -20.17
C GLU A 275 -17.96 -22.07 -20.73
N ASP A 276 -18.66 -21.64 -21.80
CA ASP A 276 -18.48 -20.28 -22.32
C ASP A 276 -19.04 -19.23 -21.33
N PRO A 277 -18.40 -18.04 -21.24
CA PRO A 277 -17.32 -17.57 -22.12
C PRO A 277 -15.89 -17.99 -21.69
N VAL A 278 -15.69 -18.55 -20.49
CA VAL A 278 -14.36 -18.85 -19.95
C VAL A 278 -13.59 -19.80 -20.86
N ARG A 279 -14.21 -20.94 -21.18
CA ARG A 279 -13.60 -21.95 -22.06
C ARG A 279 -13.15 -21.35 -23.39
N GLY A 280 -14.02 -20.59 -24.05
CA GLY A 280 -13.72 -19.94 -25.32
C GLY A 280 -12.55 -18.96 -25.24
N ILE A 281 -12.38 -18.26 -24.10
CA ILE A 281 -11.22 -17.36 -23.91
C ILE A 281 -9.91 -18.13 -23.90
N PHE A 282 -9.86 -19.28 -23.24
CA PHE A 282 -8.68 -20.13 -23.26
C PHE A 282 -8.42 -20.70 -24.65
N GLU A 283 -9.44 -21.23 -25.32
CA GLU A 283 -9.33 -21.86 -26.66
C GLU A 283 -8.95 -20.87 -27.74
N ASP A 284 -9.50 -19.66 -27.73
CA ASP A 284 -9.34 -18.70 -28.82
C ASP A 284 -8.11 -17.77 -28.63
N TYR A 285 -7.66 -17.55 -27.39
CA TYR A 285 -6.64 -16.56 -27.11
C TYR A 285 -5.40 -17.12 -26.38
N LEU A 286 -5.54 -17.76 -25.23
CA LEU A 286 -4.38 -18.14 -24.40
C LEU A 286 -3.69 -19.42 -24.92
N VAL A 287 -4.45 -20.49 -25.15
CA VAL A 287 -3.91 -21.78 -25.59
C VAL A 287 -3.16 -21.65 -26.92
N PRO A 288 -3.66 -20.93 -27.96
CA PRO A 288 -2.90 -20.72 -29.16
C PRO A 288 -1.54 -20.04 -28.97
N LEU A 289 -1.41 -19.13 -28.00
CA LEU A 289 -0.13 -18.51 -27.70
C LEU A 289 0.85 -19.50 -27.07
N LEU A 290 0.37 -20.39 -26.22
CA LEU A 290 1.16 -21.46 -25.59
C LEU A 290 1.61 -22.49 -26.64
N GLU A 291 0.70 -22.96 -27.48
CA GLU A 291 0.97 -23.94 -28.54
C GLU A 291 1.96 -23.42 -29.60
N ASN A 292 1.88 -22.12 -29.92
CA ASN A 292 2.84 -21.49 -30.83
C ASN A 292 4.17 -21.13 -30.16
N GLY A 293 4.33 -21.40 -28.86
CA GLY A 293 5.57 -21.18 -28.12
C GLY A 293 5.92 -19.69 -28.00
N TYR A 294 4.92 -18.80 -27.89
CA TYR A 294 5.17 -17.39 -27.62
C TYR A 294 5.55 -17.13 -26.18
N PHE A 295 5.05 -17.92 -25.23
CA PHE A 295 5.46 -17.90 -23.84
C PHE A 295 6.62 -18.88 -23.58
N SER A 296 7.54 -18.52 -22.71
CA SER A 296 8.58 -19.43 -22.22
C SER A 296 8.00 -20.48 -21.27
N GLU A 297 8.75 -21.53 -20.96
CA GLU A 297 8.46 -22.34 -19.79
C GLU A 297 8.51 -21.46 -18.53
N PRO A 298 7.65 -21.76 -17.52
CA PRO A 298 7.64 -21.01 -16.26
C PRO A 298 8.95 -21.20 -15.48
N ILE A 299 9.54 -20.09 -15.06
CA ILE A 299 10.72 -20.05 -14.20
C ILE A 299 10.46 -19.10 -13.03
N GLU A 300 11.30 -19.12 -12.03
CA GLU A 300 11.18 -18.22 -10.89
C GLU A 300 11.08 -16.75 -11.41
N TRP A 301 10.08 -16.00 -10.91
CA TRP A 301 9.64 -14.75 -11.53
C TRP A 301 10.68 -13.62 -11.49
N THR A 302 11.55 -13.57 -10.45
CA THR A 302 12.63 -12.57 -10.43
C THR A 302 13.74 -12.93 -11.41
N THR A 303 14.00 -14.22 -11.61
CA THR A 303 14.90 -14.72 -12.65
C THR A 303 14.35 -14.41 -14.05
N ALA A 304 13.05 -14.63 -14.29
CA ALA A 304 12.38 -14.27 -15.54
C ALA A 304 12.50 -12.75 -15.82
N LYS A 305 12.30 -11.92 -14.78
CA LYS A 305 12.49 -10.47 -14.85
C LYS A 305 13.94 -10.12 -15.23
N ASP A 306 14.94 -10.75 -14.62
CA ASP A 306 16.33 -10.47 -14.89
C ASP A 306 16.73 -10.86 -16.31
N GLN A 307 16.31 -12.04 -16.78
CA GLN A 307 16.54 -12.49 -18.15
C GLN A 307 15.84 -11.60 -19.19
N TRP A 308 14.58 -11.23 -18.93
CA TRP A 308 13.88 -10.27 -19.78
C TRP A 308 14.62 -8.91 -19.83
N TRP A 309 15.07 -8.39 -18.69
CA TRP A 309 15.79 -7.13 -18.65
C TRP A 309 17.14 -7.18 -19.38
N GLN A 310 17.82 -8.34 -19.35
CA GLN A 310 19.06 -8.59 -20.09
C GLN A 310 18.83 -8.76 -21.60
N GLY A 311 17.60 -9.04 -22.03
CA GLY A 311 17.20 -9.14 -23.43
C GLY A 311 17.05 -10.55 -23.97
N ASP A 312 16.97 -11.56 -23.11
CA ASP A 312 16.66 -12.94 -23.50
C ASP A 312 15.20 -13.07 -23.94
N TYR A 313 14.33 -12.20 -23.44
CA TYR A 313 12.93 -12.05 -23.84
C TYR A 313 12.64 -10.59 -24.23
N ALA A 314 11.63 -10.39 -25.08
CA ALA A 314 11.22 -9.06 -25.53
C ALA A 314 10.13 -8.45 -24.64
N LEU A 315 9.25 -9.29 -24.13
CA LEU A 315 8.07 -8.92 -23.33
C LEU A 315 8.05 -9.68 -22.00
N TYR A 316 7.48 -9.04 -20.99
CA TYR A 316 7.24 -9.65 -19.67
C TYR A 316 5.94 -9.14 -19.10
N PHE A 317 5.00 -10.02 -18.76
CA PHE A 317 3.79 -9.64 -18.04
C PHE A 317 4.09 -9.51 -16.56
N MET A 318 3.81 -8.34 -15.99
CA MET A 318 4.10 -8.10 -14.56
C MET A 318 3.32 -6.89 -14.03
N GLY A 319 3.19 -6.85 -12.72
CA GLY A 319 2.58 -5.72 -12.02
C GLY A 319 3.47 -4.47 -11.98
N SER A 320 2.88 -3.35 -11.60
CA SER A 320 3.51 -2.03 -11.60
C SER A 320 4.75 -1.93 -10.71
N TRP A 321 4.93 -2.82 -9.74
CA TRP A 321 6.12 -2.84 -8.86
C TRP A 321 7.43 -3.10 -9.60
N ILE A 322 7.38 -3.62 -10.83
CA ILE A 322 8.58 -3.81 -11.66
C ILE A 322 9.35 -2.51 -11.90
N THR A 323 8.67 -1.35 -11.83
CA THR A 323 9.30 -0.04 -12.00
C THR A 323 10.35 0.27 -10.91
N GLY A 324 10.25 -0.38 -9.76
CA GLY A 324 11.24 -0.31 -8.69
C GLY A 324 12.30 -1.41 -8.72
N MET A 325 12.27 -2.32 -9.72
CA MET A 325 13.08 -3.54 -9.74
C MET A 325 14.04 -3.64 -10.92
N VAL A 326 14.11 -2.61 -11.77
CA VAL A 326 15.03 -2.53 -12.91
C VAL A 326 15.99 -1.37 -12.74
N ASP A 327 17.18 -1.47 -13.36
CA ASP A 327 18.23 -0.46 -13.19
C ASP A 327 17.88 0.89 -13.84
N ASP A 328 17.13 0.87 -14.94
CA ASP A 328 16.67 2.08 -15.63
C ASP A 328 15.16 2.05 -15.89
N PRO A 329 14.34 2.48 -14.89
CA PRO A 329 12.90 2.56 -15.08
C PRO A 329 12.46 3.47 -16.22
N SER A 330 13.31 4.41 -16.66
CA SER A 330 12.97 5.32 -17.75
C SER A 330 12.88 4.60 -19.11
N ASP A 331 13.52 3.42 -19.27
CA ASP A 331 13.43 2.58 -20.47
C ASP A 331 12.18 1.68 -20.49
N LEU A 332 11.40 1.63 -19.42
CA LEU A 332 10.20 0.83 -19.36
C LEU A 332 9.05 1.42 -20.20
N GLY A 333 8.46 0.60 -21.05
CA GLY A 333 7.16 0.79 -21.65
C GLY A 333 6.21 -0.33 -21.24
N VAL A 334 4.90 -0.09 -21.29
CA VAL A 334 3.89 -1.09 -20.95
C VAL A 334 2.64 -0.88 -21.81
N PHE A 335 2.02 -1.96 -22.21
CA PHE A 335 0.72 -1.96 -22.88
C PHE A 335 -0.16 -3.09 -22.33
N SER A 336 -1.47 -2.83 -22.23
CA SER A 336 -2.48 -3.87 -21.97
C SER A 336 -2.80 -4.59 -23.28
N LEU A 337 -3.39 -5.79 -23.18
CA LEU A 337 -4.03 -6.39 -24.34
C LEU A 337 -5.02 -5.39 -24.98
N PRO A 338 -5.15 -5.39 -26.31
CA PRO A 338 -6.13 -4.57 -27.01
C PRO A 338 -7.56 -4.81 -26.48
N ASP A 339 -8.34 -3.75 -26.43
CA ASP A 339 -9.75 -3.74 -25.96
C ASP A 339 -9.93 -4.10 -24.46
N CYS A 340 -8.85 -4.09 -23.68
CA CYS A 340 -8.94 -4.31 -22.24
C CYS A 340 -9.71 -3.18 -21.53
N GLU A 341 -10.85 -3.52 -20.92
CA GLU A 341 -11.76 -2.58 -20.23
C GLU A 341 -11.56 -2.56 -18.69
N GLY A 342 -10.79 -3.51 -18.17
CA GLY A 342 -10.52 -3.62 -16.73
C GLY A 342 -9.10 -4.08 -16.43
N LEU A 343 -8.62 -3.79 -15.23
CA LEU A 343 -7.30 -4.19 -14.78
C LEU A 343 -7.37 -4.72 -13.35
N VAL A 344 -6.62 -5.76 -13.07
CA VAL A 344 -6.41 -6.22 -11.69
C VAL A 344 -5.67 -5.14 -10.92
N PHE A 345 -6.21 -4.80 -9.77
CA PHE A 345 -5.70 -3.80 -8.86
C PHE A 345 -5.60 -4.38 -7.45
N ALA A 346 -4.39 -4.75 -7.07
CA ALA A 346 -4.11 -5.21 -5.72
C ALA A 346 -3.94 -3.99 -4.80
N ALA A 347 -5.00 -3.62 -4.09
CA ALA A 347 -4.96 -2.52 -3.14
C ALA A 347 -4.33 -2.94 -1.82
N ASP A 348 -3.56 -2.03 -1.25
CA ASP A 348 -3.07 -2.12 0.13
C ASP A 348 -4.17 -1.58 1.05
N TYR A 349 -5.01 -2.45 1.60
CA TYR A 349 -6.08 -2.06 2.51
C TYR A 349 -5.57 -1.88 3.93
N PHE A 350 -6.20 -0.96 4.66
CA PHE A 350 -5.92 -0.75 6.07
C PHE A 350 -7.20 -0.49 6.86
N PHE A 351 -7.17 -0.81 8.14
CA PHE A 351 -8.31 -0.73 9.04
C PHE A 351 -7.90 -0.34 10.46
N ILE A 352 -8.88 0.02 11.27
CA ILE A 352 -8.72 0.27 12.71
C ILE A 352 -9.34 -0.92 13.47
N PRO A 353 -8.58 -1.68 14.27
CA PRO A 353 -9.16 -2.72 15.10
C PRO A 353 -10.02 -2.12 16.22
N GLN A 354 -11.12 -2.77 16.57
CA GLN A 354 -12.04 -2.35 17.64
C GLN A 354 -11.34 -2.21 19.01
N TYR A 355 -10.17 -2.82 19.17
CA TYR A 355 -9.43 -2.95 20.42
C TYR A 355 -8.32 -1.92 20.63
N THR A 356 -8.20 -0.92 19.74
CA THR A 356 -7.22 0.16 19.88
C THR A 356 -7.46 0.92 21.20
N GLN A 357 -6.36 1.31 21.86
CA GLN A 357 -6.41 2.16 23.04
C GLN A 357 -6.41 3.66 22.71
N TYR A 358 -6.20 3.99 21.41
CA TYR A 358 -6.09 5.35 20.89
C TYR A 358 -7.04 5.56 19.69
N PRO A 359 -8.37 5.43 19.90
CA PRO A 359 -9.33 5.45 18.81
C PRO A 359 -9.38 6.78 18.06
N ASP A 360 -9.19 7.90 18.73
CA ASP A 360 -9.25 9.22 18.12
C ASP A 360 -8.00 9.48 17.28
N GLU A 361 -6.82 9.13 17.77
CA GLU A 361 -5.55 9.25 17.05
C GLU A 361 -5.48 8.27 15.87
N ALA A 362 -5.99 7.05 16.05
CA ALA A 362 -6.10 6.07 14.97
C ALA A 362 -7.03 6.57 13.85
N LYS A 363 -8.15 7.20 14.16
CA LYS A 363 -9.05 7.83 13.19
C LYS A 363 -8.39 9.01 12.45
N GLU A 364 -7.59 9.81 13.15
CA GLU A 364 -6.85 10.91 12.51
C GLU A 364 -5.81 10.36 11.52
N LEU A 365 -5.08 9.32 11.89
CA LEU A 365 -4.14 8.67 10.96
C LEU A 365 -4.88 7.98 9.80
N PHE A 366 -6.01 7.33 10.08
CA PHE A 366 -6.84 6.71 9.05
C PHE A 366 -7.26 7.72 7.98
N LYS A 367 -7.82 8.88 8.39
CA LYS A 367 -8.19 9.97 7.48
C LYS A 367 -6.99 10.50 6.70
N PHE A 368 -5.84 10.62 7.36
CA PHE A 368 -4.63 11.09 6.69
C PHE A 368 -4.17 10.10 5.62
N LEU A 369 -4.08 8.81 5.92
CA LEU A 369 -3.70 7.78 4.94
C LEU A 369 -4.68 7.70 3.76
N ALA A 370 -5.98 7.89 4.01
CA ALA A 370 -7.01 7.97 2.97
C ALA A 370 -6.93 9.24 2.11
N SER A 371 -6.21 10.27 2.55
CA SER A 371 -6.16 11.57 1.88
C SER A 371 -5.29 11.56 0.61
N SER A 372 -5.61 12.48 -0.30
CA SER A 372 -4.78 12.72 -1.49
C SER A 372 -3.36 13.20 -1.14
N GLU A 373 -3.14 13.84 0.01
CA GLU A 373 -1.80 14.26 0.46
C GLU A 373 -0.91 13.06 0.78
N ALA A 374 -1.39 12.12 1.59
CA ALA A 374 -0.64 10.93 1.97
C ALA A 374 -0.35 10.05 0.75
N GLN A 375 -1.36 9.79 -0.06
CA GLN A 375 -1.21 8.97 -1.26
C GLN A 375 -0.29 9.63 -2.30
N ARG A 376 -0.34 10.96 -2.47
CA ARG A 376 0.59 11.71 -3.31
C ARG A 376 2.05 11.54 -2.87
N LEU A 377 2.31 11.55 -1.57
CA LEU A 377 3.65 11.32 -1.03
C LEU A 377 4.14 9.90 -1.35
N GLN A 378 3.26 8.91 -1.25
CA GLN A 378 3.58 7.51 -1.56
C GLN A 378 3.88 7.34 -3.05
N VAL A 379 2.97 7.77 -3.93
CA VAL A 379 3.12 7.54 -5.38
C VAL A 379 4.28 8.33 -5.99
N ALA A 380 4.65 9.46 -5.40
CA ALA A 380 5.82 10.24 -5.84
C ALA A 380 7.14 9.45 -5.74
N GLN A 381 7.16 8.37 -4.98
CA GLN A 381 8.32 7.50 -4.80
C GLN A 381 8.34 6.29 -5.74
N GLY A 382 7.30 6.15 -6.56
CA GLY A 382 7.16 5.11 -7.59
C GLY A 382 6.67 3.76 -7.07
N GLY A 383 6.20 2.93 -8.01
CA GLY A 383 5.76 1.55 -7.77
C GLY A 383 4.31 1.40 -7.29
N HIS A 384 3.61 2.49 -6.99
CA HIS A 384 2.23 2.48 -6.49
C HIS A 384 1.31 3.35 -7.34
N VAL A 385 0.03 3.03 -7.35
CA VAL A 385 -1.05 3.85 -7.91
C VAL A 385 -1.98 4.26 -6.79
N ALA A 386 -2.33 5.55 -6.73
CA ALA A 386 -3.26 6.06 -5.73
C ALA A 386 -4.67 5.55 -5.98
N THR A 387 -5.39 5.24 -4.91
CA THR A 387 -6.82 4.96 -4.97
C THR A 387 -7.64 6.25 -4.93
N ASN A 388 -7.11 7.30 -4.32
CA ASN A 388 -7.76 8.61 -4.26
C ASN A 388 -7.58 9.36 -5.59
N ILE A 389 -8.68 9.63 -6.30
CA ILE A 389 -8.71 10.24 -7.63
C ILE A 389 -8.29 11.72 -7.65
N GLU A 390 -8.19 12.38 -6.48
CA GLU A 390 -7.68 13.75 -6.38
C GLU A 390 -6.15 13.83 -6.49
N VAL A 391 -5.45 12.69 -6.50
CA VAL A 391 -4.00 12.64 -6.72
C VAL A 391 -3.68 12.91 -8.18
N SER A 392 -3.03 14.04 -8.45
CA SER A 392 -2.66 14.43 -9.80
C SER A 392 -1.67 13.45 -10.43
N LEU A 393 -1.86 13.12 -11.71
CA LEU A 393 -0.91 12.34 -12.51
C LEU A 393 0.50 12.94 -12.54
N ASP A 394 0.63 14.25 -12.38
CA ASP A 394 1.93 14.92 -12.29
C ASP A 394 2.72 14.59 -11.01
N SER A 395 2.06 13.99 -10.04
CA SER A 395 2.70 13.53 -8.80
C SER A 395 3.53 12.25 -8.97
N TYR A 396 3.30 11.51 -10.04
CA TYR A 396 3.97 10.24 -10.31
C TYR A 396 5.30 10.43 -11.06
N PRO A 397 6.32 9.57 -10.83
CA PRO A 397 7.41 9.39 -11.78
C PRO A 397 6.87 9.07 -13.17
N GLU A 398 7.65 9.36 -14.22
CA GLU A 398 7.17 9.26 -15.60
C GLU A 398 6.61 7.87 -15.97
N VAL A 399 7.30 6.82 -15.55
CA VAL A 399 6.88 5.44 -15.84
C VAL A 399 5.60 5.06 -15.08
N ASP A 400 5.50 5.44 -13.81
CA ASP A 400 4.33 5.15 -12.98
C ASP A 400 3.12 5.99 -13.39
N ARG A 401 3.35 7.21 -13.90
CA ARG A 401 2.31 8.04 -14.54
C ARG A 401 1.66 7.31 -15.71
N ARG A 402 2.45 6.60 -16.51
CA ARG A 402 1.92 5.79 -17.61
C ARG A 402 1.02 4.67 -17.09
N VAL A 403 1.44 3.96 -16.03
CA VAL A 403 0.62 2.92 -15.38
C VAL A 403 -0.67 3.51 -14.84
N ALA A 404 -0.57 4.61 -14.07
CA ALA A 404 -1.75 5.28 -13.54
C ALA A 404 -2.70 5.75 -14.65
N ASN A 405 -2.17 6.22 -15.79
CA ASN A 405 -3.00 6.60 -16.93
C ASN A 405 -3.73 5.42 -17.58
N LEU A 406 -3.19 4.19 -17.51
CA LEU A 406 -3.86 2.99 -18.01
C LEU A 406 -5.11 2.62 -17.19
N THR A 407 -5.23 3.07 -15.93
CA THR A 407 -6.43 2.85 -15.10
C THR A 407 -7.55 3.84 -15.40
N VAL A 408 -7.25 4.95 -16.08
CA VAL A 408 -8.24 5.99 -16.36
C VAL A 408 -9.34 5.46 -17.29
N GLY A 409 -10.57 5.48 -16.80
CA GLY A 409 -11.74 5.02 -17.55
C GLY A 409 -11.91 3.51 -17.65
N LYS A 410 -11.03 2.73 -16.98
CA LYS A 410 -11.15 1.28 -16.86
C LYS A 410 -11.70 0.90 -15.49
N ALA A 411 -12.35 -0.26 -15.41
CA ALA A 411 -12.70 -0.87 -14.13
C ALA A 411 -11.42 -1.32 -13.41
N VAL A 412 -11.34 -1.08 -12.11
CA VAL A 412 -10.35 -1.73 -11.26
C VAL A 412 -11.02 -2.90 -10.56
N LEU A 413 -10.38 -4.06 -10.61
CA LEU A 413 -10.95 -5.34 -10.21
C LEU A 413 -10.08 -5.98 -9.14
N PRO A 414 -10.68 -6.66 -8.17
CA PRO A 414 -9.92 -7.47 -7.23
C PRO A 414 -9.20 -8.59 -7.98
N ASP A 415 -8.09 -9.01 -7.42
CA ASP A 415 -7.34 -10.19 -7.81
C ASP A 415 -8.20 -11.43 -7.57
N LEU A 416 -8.38 -12.28 -8.57
CA LEU A 416 -9.33 -13.39 -8.54
C LEU A 416 -8.91 -14.45 -7.55
N ASP A 417 -7.70 -14.93 -7.67
CA ASP A 417 -7.20 -16.02 -6.85
C ASP A 417 -6.97 -15.59 -5.40
N ASP A 418 -6.50 -14.36 -5.17
CA ASP A 418 -6.40 -13.77 -3.83
C ASP A 418 -7.78 -13.52 -3.20
N SER A 419 -8.80 -13.23 -3.99
CA SER A 419 -10.16 -12.98 -3.49
C SER A 419 -10.87 -14.26 -3.08
N ILE A 420 -10.65 -15.36 -3.79
CA ILE A 420 -11.22 -16.67 -3.47
C ILE A 420 -10.38 -17.38 -2.41
N GLY A 421 -9.06 -17.38 -2.59
CA GLY A 421 -8.10 -17.96 -1.64
C GLY A 421 -8.18 -19.48 -1.49
N GLY A 422 -7.54 -19.97 -0.43
CA GLY A 422 -7.67 -21.35 0.04
C GLY A 422 -7.29 -22.44 -0.98
N GLU A 423 -8.13 -23.47 -1.07
CA GLU A 423 -7.93 -24.61 -1.98
C GLU A 423 -8.05 -24.19 -3.45
N PHE A 424 -8.93 -23.24 -3.76
CA PHE A 424 -9.07 -22.72 -5.10
C PHE A 424 -7.75 -22.10 -5.60
N GLN A 425 -7.17 -21.19 -4.85
CA GLN A 425 -5.94 -20.50 -5.22
C GLN A 425 -4.80 -21.50 -5.51
N ALA A 426 -4.59 -22.44 -4.61
CA ALA A 426 -3.54 -23.46 -4.76
C ALA A 426 -3.77 -24.33 -6.01
N THR A 427 -5.02 -24.77 -6.23
CA THR A 427 -5.37 -25.59 -7.39
C THR A 427 -5.26 -24.78 -8.67
N PHE A 428 -5.74 -23.54 -8.70
CA PHE A 428 -5.67 -22.65 -9.85
C PHE A 428 -4.22 -22.46 -10.30
N TRP A 429 -3.31 -22.16 -9.40
CA TRP A 429 -1.90 -22.00 -9.69
C TRP A 429 -1.26 -23.28 -10.24
N ASP A 430 -1.53 -24.43 -9.63
CA ASP A 430 -0.96 -25.70 -10.09
C ASP A 430 -1.52 -26.12 -11.46
N GLN A 431 -2.79 -25.86 -11.73
CA GLN A 431 -3.42 -26.15 -13.00
C GLN A 431 -2.92 -25.21 -14.12
N LEU A 432 -2.68 -23.96 -13.83
CA LEU A 432 -2.06 -23.03 -14.79
C LEU A 432 -0.64 -23.46 -15.15
N LYS A 433 0.18 -23.88 -14.20
CA LYS A 433 1.51 -24.47 -14.49
C LYS A 433 1.41 -25.66 -15.43
N LEU A 434 0.44 -26.56 -15.19
CA LEU A 434 0.19 -27.70 -16.08
C LEU A 434 -0.20 -27.22 -17.49
N LEU A 435 -1.10 -26.24 -17.60
CA LEU A 435 -1.54 -25.68 -18.88
C LEU A 435 -0.36 -25.07 -19.68
N TRP A 436 0.54 -24.34 -18.99
CA TRP A 436 1.69 -23.71 -19.65
C TRP A 436 2.64 -24.72 -20.31
N VAL A 437 2.86 -25.87 -19.68
CA VAL A 437 3.74 -26.93 -20.21
C VAL A 437 3.01 -27.96 -21.07
N SER A 438 1.68 -28.02 -20.95
CA SER A 438 0.82 -28.99 -21.65
C SER A 438 -0.50 -28.37 -22.08
N PRO A 439 -0.51 -27.46 -23.09
CA PRO A 439 -1.73 -26.75 -23.50
C PRO A 439 -2.89 -27.66 -23.90
N GLN A 440 -2.58 -28.90 -24.39
CA GLN A 440 -3.58 -29.91 -24.74
C GLN A 440 -4.38 -30.44 -23.53
N SER A 441 -3.96 -30.12 -22.29
CA SER A 441 -4.64 -30.54 -21.06
C SER A 441 -5.76 -29.60 -20.63
N LEU A 442 -6.21 -28.66 -21.48
CA LEU A 442 -7.17 -27.62 -21.14
C LEU A 442 -8.43 -28.16 -20.46
N ASP A 443 -9.02 -29.26 -20.98
CA ASP A 443 -10.22 -29.87 -20.41
C ASP A 443 -10.03 -30.36 -18.98
N ASP A 444 -8.90 -31.02 -18.71
CA ASP A 444 -8.57 -31.53 -17.39
C ASP A 444 -8.26 -30.36 -16.43
N VAL A 445 -7.57 -29.33 -16.93
CA VAL A 445 -7.24 -28.11 -16.18
C VAL A 445 -8.49 -27.36 -15.74
N LEU A 446 -9.38 -27.04 -16.69
CA LEU A 446 -10.62 -26.33 -16.38
C LEU A 446 -11.55 -27.16 -15.48
N GLY A 447 -11.62 -28.48 -15.70
CA GLY A 447 -12.38 -29.40 -14.84
C GLY A 447 -11.88 -29.44 -13.40
N ALA A 448 -10.56 -29.41 -13.19
CA ALA A 448 -9.96 -29.38 -11.87
C ALA A 448 -10.21 -28.05 -11.15
N ILE A 449 -10.13 -26.93 -11.87
CA ILE A 449 -10.44 -25.59 -11.33
C ILE A 449 -11.92 -25.51 -10.94
N GLU A 450 -12.83 -25.94 -11.82
CA GLU A 450 -14.27 -25.97 -11.56
C GLU A 450 -14.64 -26.76 -10.29
N ALA A 451 -13.92 -27.84 -10.03
CA ALA A 451 -14.21 -28.71 -8.88
C ALA A 451 -13.97 -28.05 -7.51
N VAL A 452 -13.16 -26.98 -7.48
CA VAL A 452 -12.82 -26.22 -6.26
C VAL A 452 -13.30 -24.77 -6.30
N ALA A 453 -13.94 -24.37 -7.39
CA ALA A 453 -14.52 -23.01 -7.52
C ALA A 453 -15.67 -22.79 -6.53
N PRO A 454 -15.94 -21.54 -6.10
CA PRO A 454 -17.01 -21.20 -5.17
C PRO A 454 -18.40 -21.64 -5.59
#